data_c5628a71f80a29ad721978011d440619
#
_entry.id   c5628a71f80a29ad721978011d440619
#
_cell.length_a   1.000
_cell.length_b   1.000
_cell.length_c   1.000
_cell.angle_alpha   90.00
_cell.angle_beta   90.00
_cell.angle_gamma   90.00
#
_symmetry.space_group_name_H-M   'P 1'
#
loop_
_entity.id
_entity.type
_entity.pdbx_description
1 polymer ?
#
loop_
_entity_poly.entity_id
_entity_poly.type
_entity_poly.pdbx_seq_one_letter_code
_entity_poly.pdbx_strand_id
1 'polypeptide(L)'
;QQFIDDGGYHRDRWWSRAGWAHRRQGNLTAPVVWNRDGTRTRFGYVEEIPATEPVQHVTYFEAEAYAAWAGARLPTEIEWEKACAWDPQTRSRRRYPWGATEPTSSLANLGGDALRPAPVGAYPAGASAYGAEQMLGDVWEWTTSTLQPWPGFTPTVYDMYSAPFFDGVASGDY
;
A
#
# COMPACT_ATOMS: atom_id res chain seq x y z
N GLN A 1 0.48 -8.09 -12.85
CA GLN A 1 0.90 -8.59 -14.17
C GLN A 1 0.10 -7.93 -15.29
N GLN A 2 -1.26 -7.91 -15.26
CA GLN A 2 -2.11 -7.34 -16.32
C GLN A 2 -1.74 -5.92 -16.75
N PHE A 3 -1.43 -5.04 -15.79
CA PHE A 3 -0.96 -3.67 -16.08
C PHE A 3 0.33 -3.65 -16.91
N ILE A 4 1.26 -4.58 -16.64
CA ILE A 4 2.51 -4.73 -17.39
C ILE A 4 2.21 -5.24 -18.80
N ASP A 5 1.38 -6.27 -18.91
CA ASP A 5 1.03 -6.92 -20.18
C ASP A 5 0.28 -5.96 -21.13
N ASP A 6 -0.58 -5.09 -20.57
CA ASP A 6 -1.25 -4.00 -21.29
C ASP A 6 -0.30 -2.85 -21.68
N GLY A 7 0.97 -2.95 -21.34
CA GLY A 7 1.97 -1.92 -21.62
C GLY A 7 1.84 -0.68 -20.72
N GLY A 8 1.37 -0.84 -19.49
CA GLY A 8 1.15 0.25 -18.54
C GLY A 8 2.40 1.07 -18.28
N TYR A 9 3.56 0.45 -18.20
CA TYR A 9 4.85 1.14 -18.05
C TYR A 9 5.33 1.86 -19.32
N HIS A 10 4.68 1.65 -20.46
CA HIS A 10 5.07 2.25 -21.74
C HIS A 10 4.08 3.31 -22.25
N ARG A 11 2.98 3.57 -21.50
CA ARG A 11 1.93 4.49 -21.90
C ARG A 11 1.78 5.60 -20.86
N ASP A 12 2.21 6.82 -21.22
CA ASP A 12 2.19 8.01 -20.38
C ASP A 12 0.80 8.41 -19.88
N ARG A 13 -0.24 8.06 -20.61
CA ARG A 13 -1.64 8.42 -20.29
C ARG A 13 -2.13 7.96 -18.91
N TRP A 14 -1.48 6.93 -18.33
CA TRP A 14 -1.83 6.39 -17.01
C TRP A 14 -1.08 7.07 -15.87
N TRP A 15 -0.01 7.78 -16.18
CA TRP A 15 0.90 8.37 -15.22
C TRP A 15 0.63 9.86 -15.06
N SER A 16 0.74 10.36 -13.83
CA SER A 16 0.91 11.80 -13.63
C SER A 16 2.19 12.29 -14.32
N ARG A 17 2.28 13.61 -14.56
CA ARG A 17 3.49 14.19 -15.16
C ARG A 17 4.75 13.87 -14.38
N ALA A 18 4.68 13.95 -13.04
CA ALA A 18 5.78 13.63 -12.15
C ALA A 18 6.09 12.13 -12.19
N GLY A 19 5.06 11.27 -12.13
CA GLY A 19 5.21 9.83 -12.21
C GLY A 19 5.83 9.37 -13.51
N TRP A 20 5.44 9.97 -14.64
CA TRP A 20 6.05 9.65 -15.93
C TRP A 20 7.52 10.06 -16.00
N ALA A 21 7.89 11.21 -15.42
CA ALA A 21 9.28 11.64 -15.32
C ALA A 21 10.09 10.67 -14.45
N HIS A 22 9.58 10.31 -13.28
CA HIS A 22 10.19 9.33 -12.37
C HIS A 22 10.38 7.96 -13.06
N ARG A 23 9.34 7.44 -13.68
CA ARG A 23 9.39 6.18 -14.46
C ARG A 23 10.51 6.20 -15.49
N ARG A 24 10.65 7.30 -16.26
CA ARG A 24 11.69 7.43 -17.29
C ARG A 24 13.08 7.53 -16.68
N GLN A 25 13.25 8.31 -15.62
CA GLN A 25 14.52 8.47 -14.93
C GLN A 25 15.01 7.14 -14.35
N GLY A 26 14.12 6.38 -13.70
CA GLY A 26 14.41 5.06 -13.15
C GLY A 26 14.40 3.93 -14.19
N ASN A 27 14.02 4.23 -15.43
CA ASN A 27 13.83 3.22 -16.48
C ASN A 27 12.95 2.05 -16.04
N LEU A 28 11.89 2.34 -15.27
CA LEU A 28 11.02 1.33 -14.66
C LEU A 28 10.20 0.61 -15.74
N THR A 29 10.11 -0.70 -15.63
CA THR A 29 9.33 -1.58 -16.53
C THR A 29 8.46 -2.58 -15.77
N ALA A 30 8.68 -2.72 -14.47
CA ALA A 30 7.98 -3.60 -13.55
C ALA A 30 8.34 -3.18 -12.11
N PRO A 31 7.65 -3.69 -11.07
CA PRO A 31 8.07 -3.56 -9.68
C PRO A 31 9.53 -3.99 -9.49
N VAL A 32 10.27 -3.30 -8.63
CA VAL A 32 11.75 -3.38 -8.58
C VAL A 32 12.31 -4.79 -8.37
N VAL A 33 11.58 -5.67 -7.70
CA VAL A 33 12.03 -7.04 -7.42
C VAL A 33 11.51 -8.07 -8.44
N TRP A 34 10.75 -7.62 -9.45
CA TRP A 34 10.22 -8.51 -10.49
C TRP A 34 11.20 -8.63 -11.65
N ASN A 35 11.46 -9.85 -12.06
CA ASN A 35 12.30 -10.17 -13.20
C ASN A 35 11.49 -10.14 -14.51
N ARG A 36 12.17 -9.97 -15.65
CA ARG A 36 11.51 -9.91 -16.96
C ARG A 36 10.85 -11.21 -17.41
N ASP A 37 11.23 -12.32 -16.83
CA ASP A 37 10.69 -13.66 -17.11
C ASP A 37 9.45 -14.01 -16.29
N GLY A 38 8.89 -13.06 -15.52
CA GLY A 38 7.73 -13.29 -14.68
C GLY A 38 8.03 -13.89 -13.32
N THR A 39 9.30 -13.99 -12.96
CA THR A 39 9.74 -14.39 -11.61
C THR A 39 10.05 -13.18 -10.75
N ARG A 40 10.33 -13.40 -9.47
CA ARG A 40 10.90 -12.38 -8.57
C ARG A 40 12.07 -12.94 -7.79
N THR A 41 12.93 -12.04 -7.35
CA THR A 41 14.01 -12.39 -6.41
C THR A 41 13.60 -12.01 -4.99
N ARG A 42 13.62 -12.96 -4.07
CA ARG A 42 13.30 -12.77 -2.67
C ARG A 42 14.32 -13.45 -1.78
N PHE A 43 14.92 -12.69 -0.87
CA PHE A 43 16.01 -13.20 0.01
C PHE A 43 17.12 -13.94 -0.75
N GLY A 44 17.42 -13.51 -1.98
CA GLY A 44 18.43 -14.15 -2.84
C GLY A 44 17.94 -15.36 -3.63
N TYR A 45 16.69 -15.78 -3.45
CA TYR A 45 16.08 -16.87 -4.20
C TYR A 45 15.16 -16.35 -5.31
N VAL A 46 15.22 -17.00 -6.48
CA VAL A 46 14.29 -16.73 -7.58
C VAL A 46 13.07 -17.64 -7.39
N GLU A 47 11.89 -17.04 -7.41
CA GLU A 47 10.61 -17.75 -7.28
C GLU A 47 9.58 -17.20 -8.26
N GLU A 48 8.56 -17.98 -8.60
CA GLU A 48 7.39 -17.48 -9.32
C GLU A 48 6.67 -16.42 -8.49
N ILE A 49 6.05 -15.44 -9.17
CA ILE A 49 5.26 -14.41 -8.50
C ILE A 49 3.89 -14.97 -8.16
N PRO A 50 3.54 -15.16 -6.87
CA PRO A 50 2.23 -15.66 -6.51
C PRO A 50 1.12 -14.69 -6.92
N ALA A 51 0.18 -15.13 -7.73
CA ALA A 51 -0.90 -14.29 -8.25
C ALA A 51 -1.84 -13.75 -7.15
N THR A 52 -1.83 -14.35 -5.99
CA THR A 52 -2.69 -14.00 -4.85
C THR A 52 -2.00 -13.15 -3.79
N GLU A 53 -0.70 -12.93 -3.88
CA GLU A 53 -0.02 -12.03 -2.95
C GLU A 53 -0.23 -10.56 -3.35
N PRO A 54 -0.30 -9.62 -2.37
CA PRO A 54 -0.24 -8.19 -2.65
C PRO A 54 1.05 -7.85 -3.38
N VAL A 55 0.98 -6.94 -4.34
CA VAL A 55 2.18 -6.41 -4.99
C VAL A 55 3.00 -5.61 -3.99
N GLN A 56 4.32 -5.79 -4.00
CA GLN A 56 5.26 -5.11 -3.11
C GLN A 56 6.33 -4.37 -3.89
N HIS A 57 7.03 -3.47 -3.18
CA HIS A 57 8.17 -2.72 -3.74
C HIS A 57 7.81 -1.91 -4.98
N VAL A 58 6.63 -1.30 -4.96
CA VAL A 58 6.18 -0.32 -5.94
C VAL A 58 6.27 1.09 -5.35
N THR A 59 6.62 2.05 -6.17
CA THR A 59 6.59 3.46 -5.81
C THR A 59 5.14 3.97 -5.76
N TYR A 60 4.94 5.12 -5.11
CA TYR A 60 3.66 5.83 -5.16
C TYR A 60 3.17 6.02 -6.61
N PHE A 61 4.07 6.44 -7.50
CA PHE A 61 3.73 6.69 -8.89
C PHE A 61 3.29 5.45 -9.65
N GLU A 62 3.87 4.29 -9.35
CA GLU A 62 3.44 3.01 -9.92
C GLU A 62 2.03 2.64 -9.43
N ALA A 63 1.77 2.82 -8.13
CA ALA A 63 0.46 2.57 -7.55
C ALA A 63 -0.60 3.53 -8.11
N GLU A 64 -0.28 4.82 -8.27
CA GLU A 64 -1.13 5.84 -8.90
C GLU A 64 -1.47 5.46 -10.34
N ALA A 65 -0.44 5.09 -11.14
CA ALA A 65 -0.62 4.72 -12.54
C ALA A 65 -1.45 3.44 -12.70
N TYR A 66 -1.24 2.46 -11.84
CA TYR A 66 -2.07 1.25 -11.81
C TYR A 66 -3.52 1.58 -11.48
N ALA A 67 -3.78 2.43 -10.48
CA ALA A 67 -5.13 2.82 -10.12
C ALA A 67 -5.83 3.53 -11.30
N ALA A 68 -5.14 4.46 -11.97
CA ALA A 68 -5.66 5.14 -13.16
C ALA A 68 -5.96 4.17 -14.31
N TRP A 69 -5.08 3.18 -14.56
CA TRP A 69 -5.31 2.12 -15.54
C TRP A 69 -6.55 1.29 -15.20
N ALA A 70 -6.76 0.99 -13.94
CA ALA A 70 -7.91 0.24 -13.45
C ALA A 70 -9.23 1.05 -13.42
N GLY A 71 -9.19 2.32 -13.85
CA GLY A 71 -10.37 3.21 -13.81
C GLY A 71 -10.73 3.68 -12.41
N ALA A 72 -9.76 3.69 -11.50
CA ALA A 72 -9.90 4.03 -10.10
C ALA A 72 -8.88 5.11 -9.68
N ARG A 73 -8.77 5.37 -8.40
CA ARG A 73 -7.72 6.17 -7.77
C ARG A 73 -7.30 5.53 -6.45
N LEU A 74 -6.15 5.90 -5.94
CA LEU A 74 -5.78 5.57 -4.58
C LEU A 74 -6.72 6.28 -3.58
N PRO A 75 -7.00 5.70 -2.41
CA PRO A 75 -7.77 6.35 -1.37
C PRO A 75 -6.98 7.51 -0.76
N THR A 76 -7.67 8.45 -0.16
CA THR A 76 -7.06 9.35 0.83
C THR A 76 -6.81 8.60 2.13
N GLU A 77 -5.92 9.10 2.98
CA GLU A 77 -5.68 8.55 4.32
C GLU A 77 -6.97 8.47 5.15
N ILE A 78 -7.81 9.51 5.07
CA ILE A 78 -9.10 9.56 5.78
C ILE A 78 -10.06 8.49 5.27
N GLU A 79 -10.12 8.27 3.95
CA GLU A 79 -10.96 7.20 3.37
C GLU A 79 -10.46 5.83 3.79
N TRP A 80 -9.14 5.64 3.79
CA TRP A 80 -8.52 4.40 4.22
C TRP A 80 -8.80 4.13 5.72
N GLU A 81 -8.56 5.10 6.59
CA GLU A 81 -8.82 4.98 8.03
C GLU A 81 -10.30 4.72 8.32
N LYS A 82 -11.19 5.41 7.60
CA LYS A 82 -12.64 5.17 7.72
C LYS A 82 -13.02 3.75 7.32
N ALA A 83 -12.50 3.25 6.19
CA ALA A 83 -12.74 1.88 5.76
C ALA A 83 -12.21 0.85 6.77
N CYS A 84 -11.07 1.14 7.39
CA CYS A 84 -10.44 0.31 8.41
C CYS A 84 -11.20 0.29 9.73
N ALA A 85 -11.49 1.47 10.31
CA ALA A 85 -11.84 1.58 11.73
C ALA A 85 -13.28 2.03 12.02
N TRP A 86 -14.01 2.57 11.07
CA TRP A 86 -15.36 3.08 11.33
C TRP A 86 -16.42 1.99 11.21
N ASP A 87 -17.29 1.89 12.21
CA ASP A 87 -18.46 1.03 12.19
C ASP A 87 -19.74 1.85 11.92
N PRO A 88 -20.36 1.70 10.73
CA PRO A 88 -21.56 2.46 10.39
C PRO A 88 -22.81 2.05 11.20
N GLN A 89 -22.85 0.83 11.74
CA GLN A 89 -24.00 0.34 12.53
C GLN A 89 -23.99 0.94 13.92
N THR A 90 -22.86 0.89 14.60
CA THR A 90 -22.70 1.47 15.95
C THR A 90 -22.37 2.95 15.92
N ARG A 91 -22.03 3.51 14.73
CA ARG A 91 -21.60 4.90 14.53
C ARG A 91 -20.42 5.26 15.43
N SER A 92 -19.49 4.34 15.58
CA SER A 92 -18.33 4.50 16.45
C SER A 92 -17.07 3.93 15.80
N ARG A 93 -15.91 4.38 16.30
CA ARG A 93 -14.61 3.86 15.89
C ARG A 93 -14.34 2.52 16.59
N ARG A 94 -13.91 1.53 15.85
CA ARG A 94 -13.34 0.28 16.35
C ARG A 94 -11.87 0.46 16.70
N ARG A 95 -11.39 -0.31 17.65
CA ARG A 95 -9.95 -0.36 17.99
C ARG A 95 -9.13 -1.05 16.90
N TYR A 96 -9.66 -2.14 16.36
CA TYR A 96 -9.10 -2.89 15.23
C TYR A 96 -10.18 -3.03 14.15
N PRO A 97 -9.82 -3.35 12.90
CA PRO A 97 -10.82 -3.55 11.83
C PRO A 97 -11.98 -4.46 12.23
N TRP A 98 -11.68 -5.57 12.87
CA TRP A 98 -12.63 -6.58 13.32
C TRP A 98 -13.34 -6.26 14.65
N GLY A 99 -12.95 -5.24 15.38
CA GLY A 99 -13.57 -4.85 16.65
C GLY A 99 -12.59 -4.60 17.78
N ALA A 100 -12.88 -5.11 18.98
CA ALA A 100 -12.06 -4.85 20.18
C ALA A 100 -11.13 -6.01 20.59
N THR A 101 -11.29 -7.17 19.98
CA THR A 101 -10.48 -8.36 20.27
C THR A 101 -9.02 -8.12 19.90
N GLU A 102 -8.10 -8.45 20.80
CA GLU A 102 -6.67 -8.32 20.54
C GLU A 102 -6.26 -9.11 19.28
N PRO A 103 -5.28 -8.62 18.52
CA PRO A 103 -4.80 -9.29 17.32
C PRO A 103 -4.27 -10.71 17.60
N THR A 104 -4.64 -11.63 16.73
CA THR A 104 -4.14 -13.00 16.72
C THR A 104 -3.71 -13.38 15.31
N SER A 105 -2.95 -14.46 15.18
CA SER A 105 -2.54 -15.00 13.87
C SER A 105 -3.69 -15.50 12.99
N SER A 106 -4.91 -15.59 13.52
CA SER A 106 -6.12 -15.90 12.74
C SER A 106 -6.85 -14.66 12.21
N LEU A 107 -6.48 -13.47 12.68
CA LEU A 107 -7.13 -12.20 12.32
C LEU A 107 -6.26 -11.34 11.39
N ALA A 108 -4.95 -11.46 11.47
CA ALA A 108 -4.02 -10.68 10.65
C ALA A 108 -2.64 -11.34 10.59
N ASN A 109 -1.89 -11.07 9.53
CA ASN A 109 -0.51 -11.46 9.37
C ASN A 109 0.40 -10.43 10.07
N LEU A 110 0.75 -10.72 11.30
CA LEU A 110 1.53 -9.84 12.16
C LEU A 110 2.79 -10.55 12.68
N GLY A 111 3.69 -9.78 13.29
CA GLY A 111 4.87 -10.30 13.98
C GLY A 111 6.01 -10.76 13.06
N GLY A 112 5.80 -10.82 11.76
CA GLY A 112 6.83 -11.25 10.80
C GLY A 112 7.08 -12.75 10.76
N ASP A 113 6.27 -13.57 11.41
CA ASP A 113 6.48 -15.02 11.50
C ASP A 113 6.47 -15.72 10.13
N ALA A 114 5.62 -15.25 9.23
CA ALA A 114 5.53 -15.79 7.88
C ALA A 114 6.65 -15.30 6.95
N LEU A 115 7.35 -14.21 7.29
CA LEU A 115 8.36 -13.54 6.46
C LEU A 115 7.87 -13.21 5.03
N ARG A 116 6.57 -13.15 4.83
CA ARG A 116 5.91 -12.84 3.55
C ARG A 116 4.50 -12.32 3.78
N PRO A 117 3.93 -11.52 2.86
CA PRO A 117 2.52 -11.21 2.87
C PRO A 117 1.68 -12.47 2.72
N ALA A 118 0.51 -12.44 3.30
CA ALA A 118 -0.46 -13.49 3.08
C ALA A 118 -1.17 -13.31 1.72
N PRO A 119 -1.69 -14.39 1.14
CA PRO A 119 -2.59 -14.28 0.01
C PRO A 119 -3.78 -13.36 0.31
N VAL A 120 -4.20 -12.56 -0.65
CA VAL A 120 -5.41 -11.72 -0.53
C VAL A 120 -6.61 -12.60 -0.18
N GLY A 121 -7.37 -12.20 0.84
CA GLY A 121 -8.51 -12.96 1.35
C GLY A 121 -8.17 -14.05 2.38
N ALA A 122 -6.93 -14.11 2.85
CA ALA A 122 -6.51 -15.13 3.83
C ALA A 122 -7.08 -14.89 5.24
N TYR A 123 -7.54 -13.69 5.54
CA TYR A 123 -8.00 -13.29 6.87
C TYR A 123 -9.43 -12.73 6.89
N PRO A 124 -10.46 -13.49 6.45
CA PRO A 124 -11.83 -12.98 6.39
C PRO A 124 -12.39 -12.61 7.77
N ALA A 125 -11.93 -13.26 8.84
CA ALA A 125 -12.31 -12.91 10.21
C ALA A 125 -11.70 -11.58 10.70
N GLY A 126 -10.67 -11.09 10.02
CA GLY A 126 -10.02 -9.80 10.25
C GLY A 126 -10.63 -8.64 9.49
N ALA A 127 -11.74 -8.85 8.76
CA ALA A 127 -12.37 -7.82 7.95
C ALA A 127 -12.95 -6.68 8.78
N SER A 128 -12.92 -5.48 8.21
CA SER A 128 -13.54 -4.29 8.81
C SER A 128 -15.08 -4.34 8.74
N ALA A 129 -15.75 -3.37 9.35
CA ALA A 129 -17.20 -3.24 9.27
C ALA A 129 -17.72 -3.02 7.84
N TYR A 130 -16.88 -2.55 6.94
CA TYR A 130 -17.17 -2.39 5.51
C TYR A 130 -16.81 -3.62 4.68
N GLY A 131 -16.28 -4.67 5.30
CA GLY A 131 -15.82 -5.87 4.60
C GLY A 131 -14.45 -5.72 3.95
N ALA A 132 -13.70 -4.66 4.26
CA ALA A 132 -12.32 -4.53 3.80
C ALA A 132 -11.43 -5.47 4.62
N GLU A 133 -10.72 -6.35 3.94
CA GLU A 133 -9.83 -7.35 4.54
C GLU A 133 -8.39 -6.85 4.59
N GLN A 134 -7.60 -7.44 5.49
CA GLN A 134 -6.15 -7.22 5.60
C GLN A 134 -5.75 -5.74 5.74
N MET A 135 -6.62 -4.94 6.38
CA MET A 135 -6.38 -3.53 6.69
C MET A 135 -5.38 -3.35 7.86
N LEU A 136 -4.85 -4.44 8.39
CA LEU A 136 -3.82 -4.45 9.43
C LEU A 136 -2.87 -5.61 9.15
N GLY A 137 -1.57 -5.33 9.17
CA GLY A 137 -0.54 -6.31 8.84
C GLY A 137 -0.23 -6.34 7.33
N ASP A 138 0.43 -7.39 6.89
CA ASP A 138 0.85 -7.67 5.51
C ASP A 138 1.76 -6.61 4.89
N VAL A 139 1.23 -5.56 4.28
CA VAL A 139 1.99 -4.56 3.53
C VAL A 139 1.57 -3.13 3.90
N TRP A 140 2.45 -2.18 3.68
CA TRP A 140 2.11 -0.76 3.69
C TRP A 140 1.37 -0.39 2.40
N GLU A 141 0.36 0.45 2.52
CA GLU A 141 -0.50 0.84 1.41
C GLU A 141 -0.38 2.33 1.12
N TRP A 142 -0.17 2.66 -0.16
CA TRP A 142 -0.12 4.05 -0.60
C TRP A 142 -1.48 4.72 -0.55
N THR A 143 -1.51 5.96 -0.06
CA THR A 143 -2.67 6.85 -0.13
C THR A 143 -2.33 8.11 -0.93
N THR A 144 -3.35 8.85 -1.39
CA THR A 144 -3.14 10.13 -2.08
C THR A 144 -2.86 11.29 -1.15
N SER A 145 -3.00 11.09 0.16
CA SER A 145 -2.78 12.15 1.13
C SER A 145 -1.30 12.47 1.27
N THR A 146 -0.96 13.74 1.26
CA THR A 146 0.35 14.22 1.66
C THR A 146 0.52 14.03 3.16
N LEU A 147 1.69 13.62 3.62
CA LEU A 147 1.97 13.49 5.03
C LEU A 147 1.86 14.85 5.72
N GLN A 148 0.94 14.96 6.67
CA GLN A 148 0.67 16.16 7.43
C GLN A 148 0.68 15.87 8.93
N PRO A 149 1.12 16.81 9.76
CA PRO A 149 1.02 16.63 11.20
C PRO A 149 -0.45 16.67 11.64
N TRP A 150 -0.82 15.78 12.55
CA TRP A 150 -2.12 15.87 13.21
C TRP A 150 -2.24 17.16 14.04
N PRO A 151 -3.44 17.75 14.19
CA PRO A 151 -3.64 18.91 15.04
C PRO A 151 -3.10 18.67 16.45
N GLY A 152 -2.20 19.55 16.90
CA GLY A 152 -1.52 19.40 18.19
C GLY A 152 -0.28 18.51 18.19
N PHE A 153 0.17 18.04 17.02
CA PHE A 153 1.42 17.31 16.93
C PHE A 153 2.59 18.16 17.45
N THR A 154 3.40 17.55 18.29
CA THR A 154 4.68 18.11 18.76
C THR A 154 5.77 17.08 18.49
N PRO A 155 6.87 17.44 17.81
CA PRO A 155 7.99 16.55 17.62
C PRO A 155 8.48 15.99 18.95
N THR A 156 8.79 14.70 18.98
CA THR A 156 9.39 14.05 20.14
C THR A 156 10.91 14.28 20.16
N VAL A 157 11.64 13.52 20.92
CA VAL A 157 13.11 13.66 21.12
C VAL A 157 13.90 13.69 19.80
N TYR A 158 13.35 13.10 18.75
CA TYR A 158 13.97 13.05 17.42
C TYR A 158 13.06 13.71 16.38
N ASP A 159 13.19 15.02 16.25
CA ASP A 159 12.36 15.84 15.34
C ASP A 159 12.60 15.53 13.86
N MET A 160 13.79 15.05 13.49
CA MET A 160 14.13 14.63 12.13
C MET A 160 13.38 13.39 11.64
N TYR A 161 12.64 12.70 12.52
CA TYR A 161 11.92 11.50 12.14
C TYR A 161 10.67 11.77 11.30
N SER A 162 9.97 12.86 11.55
CA SER A 162 8.71 13.18 10.87
C SER A 162 8.69 14.60 10.28
N ALA A 163 9.16 15.60 11.03
CA ALA A 163 9.03 17.00 10.65
C ALA A 163 9.59 17.37 9.27
N PRO A 164 10.73 16.81 8.80
CA PRO A 164 11.25 17.10 7.47
C PRO A 164 10.38 16.61 6.32
N PHE A 165 9.43 15.71 6.60
CA PHE A 165 8.58 15.07 5.59
C PHE A 165 7.19 15.68 5.49
N PHE A 166 6.89 16.70 6.31
CA PHE A 166 5.64 17.44 6.19
C PHE A 166 5.68 18.43 5.01
N ASP A 167 4.49 18.77 4.47
CA ASP A 167 4.30 19.82 3.46
C ASP A 167 4.96 19.62 2.10
N GLY A 168 5.14 18.42 1.63
CA GLY A 168 5.41 18.25 0.21
C GLY A 168 6.57 17.38 -0.20
N VAL A 169 7.19 16.70 0.71
CA VAL A 169 8.15 15.66 0.35
C VAL A 169 7.43 14.33 0.07
N ALA A 170 6.11 14.30 0.26
CA ALA A 170 5.35 13.05 0.30
C ALA A 170 5.11 12.46 -1.03
N SER A 171 5.24 12.75 -2.09
CA SER A 171 4.92 11.97 -3.30
C SER A 171 6.16 11.62 -4.11
N GLY A 172 7.01 10.78 -3.57
CA GLY A 172 7.93 10.01 -4.40
C GLY A 172 9.36 10.52 -4.55
N ASP A 173 9.88 11.24 -3.56
CA ASP A 173 11.31 11.54 -3.47
C ASP A 173 12.05 10.60 -2.50
N TYR A 174 11.60 9.32 -2.43
CA TYR A 174 12.26 8.26 -1.66
C TYR A 174 12.73 7.13 -2.55
#